data_bb3d5634e5657b19eddf24191ff0cec1
#
_entry.id   bb3d5634e5657b19eddf24191ff0cec1
#
_cell.length_a   1.000
_cell.length_b   1.000
_cell.length_c   1.000
_cell.angle_alpha   90.00
_cell.angle_beta   90.00
_cell.angle_gamma   90.00
#
_symmetry.space_group_name_H-M   'P 1'
#
loop_
_entity.id
_entity.type
_entity.pdbx_description
1 polymer ?
#
loop_
_entity_poly.entity_id
_entity_poly.type
_entity_poly.pdbx_seq_one_letter_code
_entity_poly.pdbx_strand_id
1 'polypeptide(L)'
;VSQTTTTAPEAQELHQLSTAELPAMLRLSEFLRRFVDRVGRFGSWFALPMILITALDLTIRKTKFIKIQGDPWQIWLRENVSPVFDSTLLQELEWHSHTALFALVLGFGYVWNTHVRVDLVRETLAFRKKAWLEFIGISVFLIPFTCVIIYFAFMYTYDSWTFNRDPSCAWWQCGEISASLVGLSHRWMIKSVLVIGLIVALLAGIAVWLQVAIALFGPKHWRFNLMTIEWPEETGASVEGKERMELEKMEDQLELQSAR
;
A
#
# COMPACT_ATOMS: atom_id res chain seq x y z
N VAL A 1 37.81 -17.44 46.98
CA VAL A 1 37.48 -17.64 45.58
C VAL A 1 36.36 -16.69 45.24
N SER A 2 36.73 -15.51 44.71
CA SER A 2 35.84 -14.42 44.35
C SER A 2 35.14 -14.83 43.03
N GLN A 3 33.84 -15.05 43.08
CA GLN A 3 33.01 -15.14 41.91
C GLN A 3 32.82 -13.73 41.37
N THR A 4 33.57 -13.37 40.36
CA THR A 4 33.24 -12.25 39.47
C THR A 4 32.05 -12.69 38.64
N THR A 5 30.86 -12.35 39.10
CA THR A 5 29.66 -12.27 38.27
C THR A 5 29.92 -11.26 37.17
N THR A 6 30.33 -11.73 36.03
CA THR A 6 30.24 -10.93 34.80
C THR A 6 28.77 -10.68 34.55
N THR A 7 28.30 -9.53 35.00
CA THR A 7 27.01 -9.00 34.54
C THR A 7 27.11 -8.89 33.04
N ALA A 8 26.33 -9.71 32.34
CA ALA A 8 26.05 -9.46 30.94
C ALA A 8 25.76 -7.96 30.79
N PRO A 9 26.27 -7.29 29.76
CA PRO A 9 25.94 -5.89 29.55
C PRO A 9 24.42 -5.83 29.56
N GLU A 10 23.88 -5.10 30.55
CA GLU A 10 22.48 -4.71 30.58
C GLU A 10 22.16 -4.26 29.15
N ALA A 11 21.35 -5.04 28.47
CA ALA A 11 20.78 -4.61 27.20
C ALA A 11 20.15 -3.26 27.57
N GLN A 12 20.83 -2.16 27.21
CA GLN A 12 20.32 -0.83 27.45
C GLN A 12 18.95 -0.85 26.77
N GLU A 13 17.90 -0.87 27.58
CA GLU A 13 16.55 -0.71 27.08
C GLU A 13 16.57 0.55 26.25
N LEU A 14 16.64 0.38 24.92
CA LEU A 14 16.64 1.49 24.00
C LEU A 14 15.35 2.24 24.24
N HIS A 15 15.48 3.43 24.79
CA HIS A 15 14.35 4.26 25.16
C HIS A 15 13.51 4.53 23.92
N GLN A 16 12.32 3.93 23.89
CA GLN A 16 11.37 4.12 22.79
C GLN A 16 10.59 5.41 23.05
N LEU A 17 10.86 6.41 22.22
CA LEU A 17 10.23 7.74 22.35
C LEU A 17 8.73 7.67 22.07
N SER A 18 7.98 8.40 22.87
CA SER A 18 6.57 8.69 22.54
C SER A 18 6.46 9.65 21.35
N THR A 19 5.32 9.64 20.68
CA THR A 19 5.10 10.54 19.51
C THR A 19 5.24 12.03 19.86
N ALA A 20 5.04 12.41 21.11
CA ALA A 20 5.17 13.80 21.57
C ALA A 20 6.64 14.26 21.69
N GLU A 21 7.56 13.33 21.95
CA GLU A 21 8.99 13.59 22.16
C GLU A 21 9.80 13.50 20.87
N LEU A 22 9.16 13.07 19.76
CA LEU A 22 9.84 12.90 18.49
C LEU A 22 10.32 14.23 17.89
N PRO A 23 11.50 14.24 17.27
CA PRO A 23 11.94 15.36 16.43
C PRO A 23 10.91 15.70 15.36
N ALA A 24 10.85 16.95 14.91
CA ALA A 24 9.85 17.43 13.95
C ALA A 24 9.79 16.56 12.69
N MET A 25 10.94 16.09 12.22
CA MET A 25 11.09 15.21 11.05
C MET A 25 10.37 13.85 11.24
N LEU A 26 10.52 13.24 12.40
CA LEU A 26 9.85 11.96 12.70
C LEU A 26 8.37 12.16 13.01
N ARG A 27 7.97 13.28 13.63
CA ARG A 27 6.55 13.64 13.80
C ARG A 27 5.85 13.79 12.46
N LEU A 28 6.51 14.41 11.49
CA LEU A 28 6.00 14.52 10.12
C LEU A 28 5.86 13.13 9.48
N SER A 29 6.88 12.29 9.57
CA SER A 29 6.82 10.92 9.07
C SER A 29 5.65 10.13 9.67
N GLU A 30 5.46 10.21 10.99
CA GLU A 30 4.36 9.50 11.67
C GLU A 30 2.98 10.08 11.29
N PHE A 31 2.87 11.39 11.12
CA PHE A 31 1.63 12.01 10.63
C PHE A 31 1.28 11.50 9.21
N LEU A 32 2.26 11.50 8.30
CA LEU A 32 2.07 10.99 6.94
C LEU A 32 1.71 9.50 6.95
N ARG A 33 2.41 8.69 7.74
CA ARG A 33 2.13 7.27 7.91
C ARG A 33 0.69 7.03 8.35
N ARG A 34 0.22 7.74 9.40
CA ARG A 34 -1.17 7.63 9.89
C ARG A 34 -2.20 8.08 8.86
N PHE A 35 -1.88 9.10 8.09
CA PHE A 35 -2.76 9.56 7.01
C PHE A 35 -2.89 8.48 5.92
N VAL A 36 -1.75 7.94 5.44
CA VAL A 36 -1.72 6.86 4.44
C VAL A 36 -2.45 5.61 4.95
N ASP A 37 -2.25 5.24 6.22
CA ASP A 37 -2.92 4.12 6.85
C ASP A 37 -4.45 4.27 6.83
N ARG A 38 -4.97 5.46 7.15
CA ARG A 38 -6.42 5.72 7.10
C ARG A 38 -6.97 5.64 5.69
N VAL A 39 -6.27 6.23 4.72
CA VAL A 39 -6.69 6.18 3.31
C VAL A 39 -6.67 4.74 2.79
N GLY A 40 -5.63 3.96 3.10
CA GLY A 40 -5.53 2.57 2.69
C GLY A 40 -6.62 1.68 3.30
N ARG A 41 -6.92 1.85 4.59
CA ARG A 41 -8.04 1.15 5.24
C ARG A 41 -9.39 1.53 4.63
N PHE A 42 -9.59 2.80 4.30
CA PHE A 42 -10.78 3.21 3.56
C PHE A 42 -10.81 2.58 2.17
N GLY A 43 -9.69 2.60 1.45
CA GLY A 43 -9.55 2.00 0.13
C GLY A 43 -9.83 0.49 0.13
N SER A 44 -9.47 -0.23 1.18
CA SER A 44 -9.70 -1.69 1.27
C SER A 44 -11.19 -2.07 1.27
N TRP A 45 -12.09 -1.17 1.69
CA TRP A 45 -13.53 -1.40 1.63
C TRP A 45 -14.06 -1.53 0.20
N PHE A 46 -13.35 -1.03 -0.81
CA PHE A 46 -13.72 -1.22 -2.22
C PHE A 46 -13.59 -2.66 -2.69
N ALA A 47 -12.91 -3.53 -1.94
CA ALA A 47 -12.89 -4.96 -2.22
C ALA A 47 -14.29 -5.58 -2.11
N LEU A 48 -15.11 -5.12 -1.17
CA LEU A 48 -16.45 -5.66 -0.95
C LEU A 48 -17.40 -5.40 -2.13
N PRO A 49 -17.61 -4.16 -2.61
CA PRO A 49 -18.42 -3.93 -3.80
C PRO A 49 -17.82 -4.63 -5.04
N MET A 50 -16.52 -4.66 -5.21
CA MET A 50 -15.88 -5.37 -6.31
C MET A 50 -16.28 -6.85 -6.32
N ILE A 51 -16.15 -7.56 -5.20
CA ILE A 51 -16.49 -8.98 -5.09
C ILE A 51 -17.99 -9.21 -5.34
N LEU A 52 -18.85 -8.37 -4.75
CA LEU A 52 -20.31 -8.50 -4.88
C LEU A 52 -20.77 -8.26 -6.33
N ILE A 53 -20.23 -7.24 -6.99
CA ILE A 53 -20.57 -6.90 -8.38
C ILE A 53 -20.10 -8.01 -9.33
N THR A 54 -18.85 -8.50 -9.16
CA THR A 54 -18.32 -9.59 -9.96
C THR A 54 -19.14 -10.88 -9.78
N ALA A 55 -19.47 -11.23 -8.53
CA ALA A 55 -20.29 -12.40 -8.26
C ALA A 55 -21.70 -12.27 -8.87
N LEU A 56 -22.29 -11.08 -8.79
CA LEU A 56 -23.59 -10.79 -9.38
C LEU A 56 -23.57 -10.89 -10.91
N ASP A 57 -22.61 -10.23 -11.58
CA ASP A 57 -22.48 -10.26 -13.04
C ASP A 57 -22.24 -11.69 -13.54
N LEU A 58 -21.35 -12.44 -12.86
CA LEU A 58 -21.10 -13.83 -13.18
C LEU A 58 -22.36 -14.70 -13.04
N THR A 59 -23.13 -14.52 -11.95
CA THR A 59 -24.37 -15.24 -11.70
C THR A 59 -25.40 -14.95 -12.79
N ILE A 60 -25.61 -13.69 -13.11
CA ILE A 60 -26.53 -13.24 -14.16
C ILE A 60 -26.17 -13.85 -15.51
N ARG A 61 -24.88 -13.84 -15.87
CA ARG A 61 -24.41 -14.42 -17.15
C ARG A 61 -24.55 -15.95 -17.21
N LYS A 62 -24.29 -16.63 -16.10
CA LYS A 62 -24.36 -18.10 -16.07
C LYS A 62 -25.79 -18.62 -16.05
N THR A 63 -26.75 -17.84 -15.55
CA THR A 63 -28.15 -18.23 -15.40
C THR A 63 -29.08 -17.70 -16.50
N LYS A 64 -28.55 -17.42 -17.69
CA LYS A 64 -29.30 -16.96 -18.87
C LYS A 64 -30.48 -17.88 -19.30
N PHE A 65 -30.43 -19.17 -18.89
CA PHE A 65 -31.52 -20.12 -19.14
C PHE A 65 -32.78 -19.83 -18.35
N ILE A 66 -32.70 -19.04 -17.27
CA ILE A 66 -33.85 -18.61 -16.51
C ILE A 66 -34.54 -17.52 -17.30
N LYS A 67 -35.84 -17.76 -17.65
CA LYS A 67 -36.66 -16.81 -18.38
C LYS A 67 -37.80 -16.31 -17.49
N ILE A 68 -38.04 -15.02 -17.55
CA ILE A 68 -39.17 -14.36 -16.89
C ILE A 68 -39.97 -13.69 -18.00
N GLN A 69 -41.26 -14.00 -18.11
CA GLN A 69 -42.18 -13.48 -19.16
C GLN A 69 -41.68 -13.72 -20.61
N GLY A 70 -40.86 -14.77 -20.83
CA GLY A 70 -40.33 -15.12 -22.15
C GLY A 70 -38.93 -14.61 -22.42
N ASP A 71 -38.45 -13.60 -21.73
CA ASP A 71 -37.12 -13.03 -21.86
C ASP A 71 -36.12 -13.59 -20.83
N PRO A 72 -34.83 -13.64 -21.13
CA PRO A 72 -33.82 -13.90 -20.15
C PRO A 72 -33.96 -12.97 -18.95
N TRP A 73 -33.89 -13.51 -17.75
CA TRP A 73 -34.10 -12.74 -16.50
C TRP A 73 -33.21 -11.51 -16.37
N GLN A 74 -32.02 -11.51 -17.00
CA GLN A 74 -31.13 -10.34 -17.09
C GLN A 74 -31.82 -9.15 -17.79
N ILE A 75 -32.50 -9.42 -18.93
CA ILE A 75 -33.19 -8.40 -19.70
C ILE A 75 -34.35 -7.88 -18.86
N TRP A 76 -35.09 -8.79 -18.24
CA TRP A 76 -36.23 -8.42 -17.36
C TRP A 76 -35.75 -7.55 -16.18
N LEU A 77 -34.61 -7.88 -15.52
CA LEU A 77 -34.05 -7.06 -14.44
C LEU A 77 -33.64 -5.67 -14.94
N ARG A 78 -32.98 -5.59 -16.10
CA ARG A 78 -32.58 -4.30 -16.69
C ARG A 78 -33.79 -3.40 -16.98
N GLU A 79 -34.87 -3.95 -17.50
CA GLU A 79 -36.05 -3.19 -17.96
C GLU A 79 -37.03 -2.88 -16.83
N ASN A 80 -37.20 -3.76 -15.88
CA ASN A 80 -38.22 -3.65 -14.83
C ASN A 80 -37.68 -3.23 -13.46
N VAL A 81 -36.37 -3.42 -13.19
CA VAL A 81 -35.76 -3.10 -11.90
C VAL A 81 -34.82 -1.91 -12.02
N SER A 82 -33.74 -2.05 -12.77
CA SER A 82 -32.75 -0.97 -12.95
C SER A 82 -31.82 -1.23 -14.13
N PRO A 83 -31.44 -0.21 -14.91
CA PRO A 83 -30.42 -0.30 -15.94
C PRO A 83 -29.02 -0.77 -15.41
N VAL A 84 -28.78 -0.68 -14.11
CA VAL A 84 -27.53 -1.14 -13.48
C VAL A 84 -27.30 -2.64 -13.67
N PHE A 85 -28.35 -3.44 -13.90
CA PHE A 85 -28.23 -4.88 -14.20
C PHE A 85 -27.78 -5.18 -15.64
N ASP A 86 -27.50 -4.15 -16.44
CA ASP A 86 -26.77 -4.36 -17.69
C ASP A 86 -25.36 -4.86 -17.40
N SER A 87 -24.98 -5.94 -18.08
CA SER A 87 -23.67 -6.58 -17.86
C SER A 87 -22.48 -5.62 -18.14
N THR A 88 -22.67 -4.68 -19.06
CA THR A 88 -21.64 -3.67 -19.37
C THR A 88 -21.46 -2.69 -18.21
N LEU A 89 -22.56 -2.24 -17.61
CA LEU A 89 -22.51 -1.37 -16.44
C LEU A 89 -21.92 -2.07 -15.21
N LEU A 90 -22.28 -3.33 -14.97
CA LEU A 90 -21.70 -4.12 -13.88
C LEU A 90 -20.19 -4.27 -14.06
N GLN A 91 -19.71 -4.57 -15.25
CA GLN A 91 -18.26 -4.64 -15.53
C GLN A 91 -17.56 -3.30 -15.32
N GLU A 92 -18.15 -2.20 -15.74
CA GLU A 92 -17.57 -0.88 -15.51
C GLU A 92 -17.52 -0.54 -14.02
N LEU A 93 -18.54 -0.86 -13.23
CA LEU A 93 -18.52 -0.71 -11.77
C LEU A 93 -17.45 -1.60 -11.10
N GLU A 94 -17.25 -2.80 -11.61
CA GLU A 94 -16.15 -3.69 -11.18
C GLU A 94 -14.78 -3.02 -11.41
N TRP A 95 -14.52 -2.54 -12.62
CA TRP A 95 -13.30 -1.82 -12.96
C TRP A 95 -13.09 -0.57 -12.10
N HIS A 96 -14.14 0.19 -11.83
CA HIS A 96 -14.08 1.37 -10.97
C HIS A 96 -13.73 0.99 -9.53
N SER A 97 -14.36 -0.04 -8.98
CA SER A 97 -14.07 -0.54 -7.64
C SER A 97 -12.65 -1.09 -7.53
N HIS A 98 -12.18 -1.83 -8.54
CA HIS A 98 -10.81 -2.34 -8.62
C HIS A 98 -9.78 -1.20 -8.69
N THR A 99 -10.03 -0.19 -9.52
CA THR A 99 -9.14 0.98 -9.62
C THR A 99 -9.06 1.74 -8.31
N ALA A 100 -10.19 1.97 -7.64
CA ALA A 100 -10.23 2.64 -6.35
C ALA A 100 -9.49 1.84 -5.26
N LEU A 101 -9.73 0.53 -5.20
CA LEU A 101 -9.03 -0.38 -4.29
C LEU A 101 -7.51 -0.29 -4.51
N PHE A 102 -7.07 -0.54 -5.74
CA PHE A 102 -5.64 -0.59 -6.06
C PHE A 102 -4.96 0.76 -5.80
N ALA A 103 -5.54 1.86 -6.27
CA ALA A 103 -4.95 3.18 -6.14
C ALA A 103 -4.79 3.61 -4.67
N LEU A 104 -5.83 3.43 -3.85
CA LEU A 104 -5.83 3.90 -2.46
C LEU A 104 -5.01 2.99 -1.51
N VAL A 105 -4.88 1.70 -1.82
CA VAL A 105 -4.14 0.74 -0.98
C VAL A 105 -2.64 0.71 -1.32
N LEU A 106 -2.21 1.22 -2.49
CA LEU A 106 -0.81 1.18 -2.92
C LEU A 106 0.16 1.75 -1.88
N GLY A 107 -0.11 2.94 -1.36
CA GLY A 107 0.71 3.59 -0.32
C GLY A 107 0.67 2.86 1.03
N PHE A 108 -0.47 2.26 1.36
CA PHE A 108 -0.64 1.48 2.59
C PHE A 108 0.30 0.27 2.62
N GLY A 109 0.33 -0.53 1.55
CA GLY A 109 1.24 -1.67 1.46
C GLY A 109 2.71 -1.28 1.60
N TYR A 110 3.09 -0.10 1.12
CA TYR A 110 4.46 0.40 1.26
C TYR A 110 4.82 0.77 2.71
N VAL A 111 3.96 1.50 3.39
CA VAL A 111 4.17 1.94 4.79
C VAL A 111 4.23 0.74 5.75
N TRP A 112 3.42 -0.29 5.52
CA TRP A 112 3.40 -1.51 6.33
C TRP A 112 4.42 -2.55 5.90
N ASN A 113 5.28 -2.23 4.92
CA ASN A 113 6.32 -3.13 4.44
C ASN A 113 5.80 -4.49 3.92
N THR A 114 4.56 -4.52 3.45
CA THR A 114 3.86 -5.73 3.00
C THR A 114 3.93 -5.96 1.49
N HIS A 115 4.54 -5.04 0.74
CA HIS A 115 4.67 -5.21 -0.70
C HIS A 115 5.72 -6.27 -1.05
N VAL A 116 5.46 -7.02 -2.11
CA VAL A 116 6.37 -8.08 -2.58
C VAL A 116 7.71 -7.48 -3.01
N ARG A 117 8.79 -8.00 -2.45
CA ARG A 117 10.17 -7.61 -2.74
C ARG A 117 11.01 -8.83 -3.13
N VAL A 118 12.08 -8.60 -3.86
CA VAL A 118 13.10 -9.62 -4.12
C VAL A 118 14.13 -9.57 -2.99
N ASP A 119 13.91 -10.36 -1.95
CA ASP A 119 14.72 -10.30 -0.72
C ASP A 119 16.03 -11.12 -0.80
N LEU A 120 16.20 -11.95 -1.84
CA LEU A 120 17.37 -12.83 -2.02
C LEU A 120 18.73 -12.14 -1.83
N VAL A 121 18.89 -10.92 -2.35
CA VAL A 121 20.12 -10.14 -2.22
C VAL A 121 20.08 -9.26 -0.96
N ARG A 122 18.89 -8.73 -0.63
CA ARG A 122 18.69 -7.81 0.48
C ARG A 122 18.97 -8.47 1.83
N GLU A 123 18.52 -9.70 2.03
CA GLU A 123 18.69 -10.43 3.29
C GLU A 123 20.16 -10.70 3.63
N THR A 124 21.03 -10.82 2.63
CA THR A 124 22.48 -11.02 2.85
C THR A 124 23.23 -9.75 3.22
N LEU A 125 22.59 -8.57 3.17
CA LEU A 125 23.24 -7.28 3.41
C LEU A 125 23.15 -6.89 4.89
N ALA A 126 24.23 -6.31 5.44
CA ALA A 126 24.23 -5.69 6.76
C ALA A 126 23.24 -4.51 6.81
N PHE A 127 22.64 -4.27 7.98
CA PHE A 127 21.60 -3.23 8.21
C PHE A 127 21.90 -1.89 7.54
N ARG A 128 23.12 -1.37 7.72
CA ARG A 128 23.52 -0.09 7.14
C ARG A 128 23.51 -0.09 5.60
N LYS A 129 23.89 -1.21 4.98
CA LYS A 129 23.83 -1.37 3.51
C LYS A 129 22.37 -1.48 3.03
N LYS A 130 21.51 -2.18 3.79
CA LYS A 130 20.06 -2.23 3.53
C LYS A 130 19.46 -0.83 3.58
N ALA A 131 19.76 -0.06 4.62
CA ALA A 131 19.27 1.31 4.77
C ALA A 131 19.76 2.23 3.63
N TRP A 132 21.02 2.13 3.21
CA TRP A 132 21.54 2.88 2.07
C TRP A 132 20.86 2.49 0.75
N LEU A 133 20.65 1.21 0.52
CA LEU A 133 19.95 0.73 -0.67
C LEU A 133 18.51 1.30 -0.73
N GLU A 134 17.82 1.29 0.40
CA GLU A 134 16.47 1.82 0.50
C GLU A 134 16.43 3.34 0.32
N PHE A 135 17.36 4.06 0.95
CA PHE A 135 17.49 5.52 0.81
C PHE A 135 17.72 5.94 -0.65
N ILE A 136 18.67 5.30 -1.35
CA ILE A 136 18.95 5.58 -2.75
C ILE A 136 17.76 5.18 -3.62
N GLY A 137 17.18 4.01 -3.39
CA GLY A 137 16.02 3.51 -4.11
C GLY A 137 14.83 4.48 -4.04
N ILE A 138 14.52 4.98 -2.85
CA ILE A 138 13.45 5.96 -2.67
C ILE A 138 13.80 7.29 -3.34
N SER A 139 15.02 7.80 -3.14
CA SER A 139 15.43 9.14 -3.61
C SER A 139 15.55 9.22 -5.13
N VAL A 140 16.10 8.19 -5.76
CA VAL A 140 16.45 8.21 -7.19
C VAL A 140 15.35 7.59 -8.06
N PHE A 141 14.67 6.58 -7.56
CA PHE A 141 13.66 5.85 -8.35
C PHE A 141 12.24 6.17 -7.89
N LEU A 142 11.89 5.90 -6.64
CA LEU A 142 10.49 5.98 -6.20
C LEU A 142 9.93 7.40 -6.31
N ILE A 143 10.59 8.38 -5.71
CA ILE A 143 10.09 9.77 -5.68
C ILE A 143 10.05 10.37 -7.08
N PRO A 144 11.13 10.39 -7.89
CA PRO A 144 11.08 10.99 -9.22
C PRO A 144 10.10 10.29 -10.15
N PHE A 145 10.09 8.95 -10.14
CA PHE A 145 9.18 8.17 -10.96
C PHE A 145 7.71 8.44 -10.61
N THR A 146 7.38 8.47 -9.31
CA THR A 146 6.01 8.75 -8.87
C THR A 146 5.59 10.18 -9.23
N CYS A 147 6.49 11.17 -9.11
CA CYS A 147 6.21 12.55 -9.54
C CYS A 147 5.89 12.63 -11.04
N VAL A 148 6.67 11.94 -11.88
CA VAL A 148 6.42 11.87 -13.34
C VAL A 148 5.08 11.21 -13.64
N ILE A 149 4.76 10.11 -12.98
CA ILE A 149 3.47 9.43 -13.16
C ILE A 149 2.31 10.30 -12.70
N ILE A 150 2.43 11.00 -11.56
CA ILE A 150 1.39 11.94 -11.09
C ILE A 150 1.13 13.02 -12.13
N TYR A 151 2.18 13.58 -12.74
CA TYR A 151 2.03 14.58 -13.79
C TYR A 151 1.23 14.04 -14.99
N PHE A 152 1.60 12.87 -15.52
CA PHE A 152 0.87 12.27 -16.64
C PHE A 152 -0.54 11.82 -16.24
N ALA A 153 -0.74 11.27 -15.05
CA ALA A 153 -2.07 10.91 -14.56
C ALA A 153 -2.98 12.14 -14.39
N PHE A 154 -2.41 13.26 -13.95
CA PHE A 154 -3.14 14.52 -13.88
C PHE A 154 -3.56 15.01 -15.27
N MET A 155 -2.64 15.03 -16.25
CA MET A 155 -2.95 15.38 -17.64
C MET A 155 -4.02 14.46 -18.22
N TYR A 156 -3.90 13.15 -18.03
CA TYR A 156 -4.88 12.18 -18.47
C TYR A 156 -6.27 12.39 -17.85
N THR A 157 -6.32 12.81 -16.59
CA THR A 157 -7.58 13.15 -15.89
C THR A 157 -8.16 14.46 -16.42
N TYR A 158 -7.30 15.46 -16.65
CA TYR A 158 -7.69 16.75 -17.19
C TYR A 158 -8.25 16.63 -18.60
N ASP A 159 -7.61 15.86 -19.47
CA ASP A 159 -8.09 15.59 -20.83
C ASP A 159 -9.45 14.88 -20.79
N SER A 160 -9.63 13.93 -19.89
CA SER A 160 -10.90 13.23 -19.68
C SER A 160 -12.02 14.17 -19.17
N TRP A 161 -11.67 15.13 -18.33
CA TRP A 161 -12.62 16.11 -17.81
C TRP A 161 -13.00 17.15 -18.86
N THR A 162 -12.07 17.58 -19.71
CA THR A 162 -12.30 18.57 -20.77
C THR A 162 -12.85 17.98 -22.05
N PHE A 163 -12.86 16.67 -22.18
CA PHE A 163 -13.33 15.96 -23.39
C PHE A 163 -14.81 16.26 -23.66
N ASN A 164 -15.12 16.72 -24.90
CA ASN A 164 -16.45 17.11 -25.36
C ASN A 164 -17.19 18.06 -24.40
N ARG A 165 -16.48 18.98 -23.75
CA ARG A 165 -17.08 19.94 -22.85
C ARG A 165 -17.90 20.98 -23.61
N ASP A 166 -19.21 20.90 -23.50
CA ASP A 166 -20.12 21.94 -23.94
C ASP A 166 -20.01 23.16 -23.01
N PRO A 167 -19.91 24.40 -23.50
CA PRO A 167 -19.91 25.61 -22.68
C PRO A 167 -21.11 25.76 -21.75
N SER A 168 -22.26 25.15 -22.09
CA SER A 168 -23.48 25.14 -21.29
C SER A 168 -23.49 24.10 -20.16
N CYS A 169 -22.52 23.22 -20.14
CA CYS A 169 -22.47 22.07 -19.24
C CYS A 169 -21.82 22.47 -17.90
N ALA A 170 -22.47 22.18 -16.78
CA ALA A 170 -21.88 22.37 -15.47
C ALA A 170 -20.61 21.51 -15.30
N TRP A 171 -19.61 21.99 -14.55
CA TRP A 171 -18.30 21.34 -14.43
C TRP A 171 -18.35 19.87 -13.93
N TRP A 172 -19.41 19.48 -13.23
CA TRP A 172 -19.63 18.10 -12.74
C TRP A 172 -20.44 17.22 -13.70
N GLN A 173 -21.03 17.80 -14.75
CA GLN A 173 -21.92 17.08 -15.69
C GLN A 173 -21.23 16.74 -17.01
N CYS A 174 -20.06 17.32 -17.26
CA CYS A 174 -19.30 17.14 -18.49
C CYS A 174 -18.16 16.16 -18.32
N GLY A 175 -17.59 15.75 -19.41
CA GLY A 175 -16.42 14.90 -19.48
C GLY A 175 -16.62 13.66 -20.32
N GLU A 176 -15.61 12.86 -20.36
CA GLU A 176 -15.55 11.63 -21.13
C GLU A 176 -16.67 10.65 -20.71
N ILE A 177 -17.39 10.16 -21.71
CA ILE A 177 -18.40 9.10 -21.55
C ILE A 177 -17.76 7.78 -21.95
N SER A 178 -18.25 6.67 -21.40
CA SER A 178 -17.81 5.35 -21.83
C SER A 178 -18.03 5.15 -23.35
N ALA A 179 -17.10 4.42 -23.97
CA ALA A 179 -17.25 4.04 -25.39
C ALA A 179 -18.42 3.07 -25.63
N SER A 180 -19.00 2.50 -24.58
CA SER A 180 -20.16 1.64 -24.68
C SER A 180 -21.45 2.47 -24.62
N LEU A 181 -22.49 2.05 -25.36
CA LEU A 181 -23.77 2.73 -25.43
C LEU A 181 -24.50 2.83 -24.07
N VAL A 182 -24.16 1.97 -23.13
CA VAL A 182 -24.81 1.83 -21.80
C VAL A 182 -23.80 2.08 -20.66
N GLY A 183 -22.60 2.52 -20.97
CA GLY A 183 -21.53 2.69 -20.00
C GLY A 183 -21.69 3.92 -19.09
N LEU A 184 -20.88 3.95 -18.03
CA LEU A 184 -20.87 5.05 -17.06
C LEU A 184 -20.35 6.34 -17.70
N SER A 185 -21.04 7.44 -17.40
CA SER A 185 -20.58 8.80 -17.68
C SER A 185 -19.55 9.24 -16.64
N HIS A 186 -18.85 10.35 -16.91
CA HIS A 186 -17.94 10.99 -15.94
C HIS A 186 -16.71 10.13 -15.58
N ARG A 187 -16.07 9.52 -16.55
CA ARG A 187 -14.86 8.70 -16.36
C ARG A 187 -13.71 9.46 -15.68
N TRP A 188 -13.71 10.78 -15.76
CA TRP A 188 -12.71 11.61 -15.08
C TRP A 188 -12.71 11.43 -13.55
N MET A 189 -13.85 11.05 -12.95
CA MET A 189 -13.94 10.85 -11.49
C MET A 189 -13.03 9.70 -11.03
N ILE A 190 -13.09 8.55 -11.69
CA ILE A 190 -12.24 7.41 -11.32
C ILE A 190 -10.77 7.67 -11.66
N LYS A 191 -10.49 8.42 -12.73
CA LYS A 191 -9.13 8.87 -13.05
C LYS A 191 -8.59 9.80 -11.96
N SER A 192 -9.43 10.66 -11.37
CA SER A 192 -9.07 11.50 -10.23
C SER A 192 -8.71 10.67 -8.99
N VAL A 193 -9.43 9.58 -8.74
CA VAL A 193 -9.10 8.65 -7.64
C VAL A 193 -7.70 8.04 -7.85
N LEU A 194 -7.33 7.71 -9.09
CA LEU A 194 -5.99 7.23 -9.41
C LEU A 194 -4.93 8.30 -9.06
N VAL A 195 -5.15 9.56 -9.44
CA VAL A 195 -4.22 10.67 -9.09
C VAL A 195 -4.09 10.81 -7.58
N ILE A 196 -5.19 10.79 -6.85
CA ILE A 196 -5.19 10.84 -5.38
C ILE A 196 -4.39 9.67 -4.80
N GLY A 197 -4.61 8.46 -5.28
CA GLY A 197 -3.88 7.27 -4.83
C GLY A 197 -2.37 7.37 -5.08
N LEU A 198 -1.94 7.89 -6.23
CA LEU A 198 -0.53 8.13 -6.52
C LEU A 198 0.09 9.20 -5.60
N ILE A 199 -0.65 10.26 -5.27
CA ILE A 199 -0.21 11.26 -4.29
C ILE A 199 -0.04 10.61 -2.91
N VAL A 200 -0.99 9.78 -2.49
CA VAL A 200 -0.90 9.03 -1.22
C VAL A 200 0.30 8.08 -1.23
N ALA A 201 0.59 7.42 -2.35
CA ALA A 201 1.78 6.58 -2.49
C ALA A 201 3.08 7.39 -2.42
N LEU A 202 3.12 8.59 -2.99
CA LEU A 202 4.25 9.51 -2.86
C LEU A 202 4.47 9.93 -1.39
N LEU A 203 3.38 10.26 -0.68
CA LEU A 203 3.45 10.61 0.75
C LEU A 203 3.94 9.43 1.60
N ALA A 204 3.54 8.20 1.24
CA ALA A 204 4.08 6.99 1.86
C ALA A 204 5.59 6.86 1.62
N GLY A 205 6.05 7.08 0.39
CA GLY A 205 7.48 7.10 0.06
C GLY A 205 8.26 8.14 0.87
N ILE A 206 7.73 9.35 1.00
CA ILE A 206 8.34 10.42 1.80
C ILE A 206 8.38 10.03 3.30
N ALA A 207 7.31 9.44 3.83
CA ALA A 207 7.27 9.00 5.22
C ALA A 207 8.38 7.98 5.54
N VAL A 208 8.54 6.97 4.68
CA VAL A 208 9.59 5.96 4.82
C VAL A 208 10.97 6.59 4.59
N TRP A 209 11.12 7.47 3.61
CA TRP A 209 12.38 8.19 3.35
C TRP A 209 12.87 8.95 4.59
N LEU A 210 11.99 9.66 5.29
CA LEU A 210 12.32 10.37 6.52
C LEU A 210 12.84 9.42 7.60
N GLN A 211 12.24 8.24 7.76
CA GLN A 211 12.68 7.22 8.72
C GLN A 211 14.05 6.64 8.34
N VAL A 212 14.24 6.31 7.07
CA VAL A 212 15.52 5.79 6.56
C VAL A 212 16.64 6.82 6.72
N ALA A 213 16.35 8.09 6.46
CA ALA A 213 17.31 9.19 6.66
C ALA A 213 17.76 9.27 8.13
N ILE A 214 16.83 9.14 9.08
CA ILE A 214 17.17 9.11 10.51
C ILE A 214 17.95 7.85 10.87
N ALA A 215 17.62 6.70 10.31
CA ALA A 215 18.36 5.46 10.54
C ALA A 215 19.82 5.53 10.05
N LEU A 216 20.08 6.31 8.99
CA LEU A 216 21.43 6.50 8.43
C LEU A 216 22.24 7.59 9.12
N PHE A 217 21.61 8.73 9.40
CA PHE A 217 22.27 9.97 9.82
C PHE A 217 21.91 10.41 11.25
N GLY A 218 20.83 9.87 11.79
CA GLY A 218 20.33 10.24 13.11
C GLY A 218 20.90 9.40 14.25
N PRO A 219 20.74 9.88 15.49
CA PRO A 219 21.13 9.13 16.68
C PRO A 219 20.13 8.02 16.99
N LYS A 220 20.61 6.91 17.55
CA LYS A 220 19.79 5.74 17.90
C LYS A 220 18.66 6.05 18.88
N HIS A 221 18.82 7.05 19.77
CA HIS A 221 17.79 7.43 20.74
C HIS A 221 16.56 8.10 20.12
N TRP A 222 16.57 8.45 18.83
CA TRP A 222 15.38 8.93 18.09
C TRP A 222 14.48 7.81 17.57
N ARG A 223 14.81 6.59 17.86
CA ARG A 223 14.00 5.44 17.51
C ARG A 223 12.66 5.45 18.25
N PHE A 224 11.59 5.04 17.60
CA PHE A 224 10.24 4.90 18.16
C PHE A 224 9.49 3.69 17.61
N ASN A 225 8.47 3.23 18.32
CA ASN A 225 7.79 1.95 18.08
C ASN A 225 7.17 1.78 16.68
N LEU A 226 6.83 2.86 16.01
CA LEU A 226 6.08 2.81 14.74
C LEU A 226 6.97 3.03 13.51
N MET A 227 8.29 2.90 13.64
CA MET A 227 9.17 2.94 12.49
C MET A 227 8.95 1.73 11.56
N THR A 228 8.90 1.98 10.27
CA THR A 228 8.80 0.93 9.23
C THR A 228 10.10 0.14 9.10
N ILE A 229 11.23 0.74 9.51
CA ILE A 229 12.53 0.08 9.53
C ILE A 229 12.69 -0.66 10.85
N GLU A 230 12.93 -1.95 10.76
CA GLU A 230 13.30 -2.79 11.89
C GLU A 230 14.75 -2.52 12.29
N TRP A 231 14.95 -2.16 13.55
CA TRP A 231 16.29 -2.00 14.08
C TRP A 231 16.86 -3.36 14.47
N PRO A 232 18.18 -3.58 14.26
CA PRO A 232 18.81 -4.87 14.55
C PRO A 232 18.52 -5.39 15.97
N GLU A 233 18.47 -4.49 16.94
CA GLU A 233 18.27 -4.83 18.33
C GLU A 233 16.84 -5.31 18.69
N GLU A 234 15.83 -5.01 17.85
CA GLU A 234 14.42 -5.45 18.09
C GLU A 234 14.15 -6.85 17.64
N THR A 235 14.77 -7.24 16.56
CA THR A 235 14.43 -8.53 15.94
C THR A 235 15.08 -9.71 16.65
N GLY A 236 16.01 -9.51 17.59
CA GLY A 236 16.88 -10.62 18.01
C GLY A 236 17.52 -11.32 16.80
N ALA A 237 17.07 -10.90 15.66
CA ALA A 237 17.27 -11.33 14.29
C ALA A 237 18.04 -10.31 13.48
N SER A 238 18.73 -9.41 14.09
CA SER A 238 19.95 -8.83 13.56
C SER A 238 21.00 -9.90 13.31
N VAL A 239 20.69 -11.05 13.73
CA VAL A 239 21.15 -12.33 13.32
C VAL A 239 20.58 -12.59 11.94
N GLU A 240 21.08 -11.85 10.97
CA GLU A 240 21.00 -12.22 9.57
C GLU A 240 21.32 -13.71 9.50
N GLY A 241 20.61 -14.47 8.67
CA GLY A 241 20.54 -15.95 8.68
C GLY A 241 21.86 -16.71 8.92
N LYS A 242 23.03 -16.08 8.72
CA LYS A 242 24.35 -16.63 9.08
C LYS A 242 24.61 -16.66 10.59
N GLU A 243 24.32 -15.56 11.29
CA GLU A 243 24.54 -15.47 12.74
C GLU A 243 23.52 -16.34 13.49
N ARG A 244 22.30 -16.47 12.97
CA ARG A 244 21.30 -17.39 13.52
C ARG A 244 21.73 -18.85 13.39
N MET A 245 22.30 -19.23 12.24
CA MET A 245 22.87 -20.56 12.05
C MET A 245 24.12 -20.78 12.89
N GLU A 246 24.90 -19.75 13.20
CA GLU A 246 26.06 -19.84 14.07
C GLU A 246 25.67 -19.97 15.55
N LEU A 247 24.62 -19.25 15.99
CA LEU A 247 24.06 -19.39 17.33
C LEU A 247 23.42 -20.78 17.52
N GLU A 248 22.63 -21.24 16.57
CA GLU A 248 22.05 -22.59 16.60
C GLU A 248 23.12 -23.68 16.65
N LYS A 249 24.21 -23.53 15.90
CA LYS A 249 25.37 -24.43 15.99
C LYS A 249 26.11 -24.35 17.32
N MET A 250 26.21 -23.17 17.93
CA MET A 250 26.79 -23.02 19.26
C MET A 250 25.93 -23.62 20.35
N GLU A 251 24.61 -23.47 20.28
CA GLU A 251 23.66 -24.10 21.20
C GLU A 251 23.74 -25.64 21.09
N ASP A 252 23.74 -26.20 19.88
CA ASP A 252 23.94 -27.64 19.65
C ASP A 252 25.26 -28.14 20.22
N GLN A 253 26.34 -27.37 20.06
CA GLN A 253 27.65 -27.76 20.63
C GLN A 253 27.68 -27.72 22.15
N LEU A 254 27.00 -26.75 22.76
CA LEU A 254 26.89 -26.64 24.22
C LEU A 254 26.03 -27.79 24.80
N GLU A 255 24.93 -28.14 24.13
CA GLU A 255 24.11 -29.31 24.52
C GLU A 255 24.90 -30.63 24.43
N LEU A 256 25.67 -30.82 23.36
CA LEU A 256 26.53 -31.97 23.18
C LEU A 256 27.68 -32.04 24.22
N GLN A 257 28.17 -30.90 24.70
CA GLN A 257 29.18 -30.84 25.76
C GLN A 257 28.58 -31.10 27.16
N SER A 258 27.33 -30.68 27.38
CA SER A 258 26.64 -30.89 28.64
C SER A 258 26.14 -32.33 28.83
N ALA A 259 26.00 -33.08 27.72
CA ALA A 259 25.59 -34.49 27.69
C ALA A 259 26.76 -35.49 27.81
N ARG A 260 28.01 -34.98 27.87
CA ARG A 260 29.21 -35.78 28.14
C ARG A 260 29.70 -35.60 29.56
#